data_8427bc55339a6c1dbd07c6e20124edc6
#
_entry.id   8427bc55339a6c1dbd07c6e20124edc6
#
_cell.length_a   1.000
_cell.length_b   1.000
_cell.length_c   1.000
_cell.angle_alpha   90.00
_cell.angle_beta   90.00
_cell.angle_gamma   90.00
#
_symmetry.space_group_name_H-M   'P 1'
#
loop_
_entity.id
_entity.type
_entity.pdbx_description
1 polymer ?
#
loop_
_entity_poly.entity_id
_entity_poly.type
_entity_poly.pdbx_seq_one_letter_code
_entity_poly.pdbx_strand_id
1 'polypeptide(L)'
;SQYKLTKKAVNDLTTIWEYTFKEWSIEQANKIRISSFSEITKNPKIGKNYENVSKELKGFRVNKHIIFYRTNESDYIEITRILHANMDLKKRITE
;
A
#
# COMPACT_ATOMS: atom_id res chain seq x y z
N SER A 1 -11.22 1.04 -12.99
CA SER A 1 -9.95 1.61 -12.53
C SER A 1 -8.89 0.54 -12.43
N GLN A 2 -7.67 0.92 -12.70
CA GLN A 2 -6.51 0.05 -12.62
C GLN A 2 -5.51 0.62 -11.63
N TYR A 3 -4.55 -0.21 -11.25
CA TYR A 3 -3.49 0.25 -10.36
C TYR A 3 -2.12 -0.17 -10.90
N LYS A 4 -1.10 0.58 -10.49
CA LYS A 4 0.31 0.27 -10.76
C LYS A 4 1.08 0.40 -9.46
N LEU A 5 2.15 -0.38 -9.33
CA LEU A 5 3.03 -0.29 -8.18
C LEU A 5 4.33 0.39 -8.58
N THR A 6 4.82 1.31 -7.73
CA THR A 6 6.16 1.85 -7.90
C THR A 6 7.19 0.76 -7.61
N LYS A 7 8.42 0.98 -8.02
CA LYS A 7 9.52 0.05 -7.75
C LYS A 7 9.69 -0.19 -6.25
N LYS A 8 9.57 0.87 -5.45
CA LYS A 8 9.64 0.75 -3.99
C LYS A 8 8.48 -0.05 -3.42
N ALA A 9 7.28 0.12 -3.96
CA ALA A 9 6.12 -0.65 -3.53
C ALA A 9 6.28 -2.13 -3.85
N VAL A 10 6.84 -2.46 -5.01
CA VAL A 10 7.12 -3.85 -5.38
C VAL A 10 8.11 -4.47 -4.39
N ASN A 11 9.17 -3.74 -4.04
CA ASN A 11 10.15 -4.22 -3.06
C ASN A 11 9.51 -4.40 -1.68
N ASP A 12 8.66 -3.47 -1.26
CA ASP A 12 7.94 -3.57 0.00
C ASP A 12 7.05 -4.82 0.03
N LEU A 13 6.30 -5.05 -1.05
CA LEU A 13 5.40 -6.19 -1.16
C LEU A 13 6.16 -7.51 -1.12
N THR A 14 7.30 -7.57 -1.80
CA THR A 14 8.14 -8.76 -1.79
C THR A 14 8.64 -9.06 -0.39
N THR A 15 9.09 -8.05 0.34
CA THR A 15 9.56 -8.19 1.71
C THR A 15 8.43 -8.67 2.63
N ILE A 16 7.26 -8.08 2.50
CA ILE A 16 6.07 -8.47 3.28
C ILE A 16 5.69 -9.92 2.97
N TRP A 17 5.72 -10.30 1.71
CA TRP A 17 5.37 -11.66 1.30
C TRP A 17 6.35 -12.67 1.88
N GLU A 18 7.65 -12.40 1.82
CA GLU A 18 8.66 -13.29 2.40
C GLU A 18 8.47 -13.46 3.91
N TYR A 19 8.22 -12.35 4.61
CA TYR A 19 7.96 -12.37 6.05
C TYR A 19 6.68 -13.14 6.37
N THR A 20 5.60 -12.85 5.65
CA THR A 20 4.30 -13.45 5.88
C THR A 20 4.32 -14.95 5.57
N PHE A 21 5.07 -15.35 4.56
CA PHE A 21 5.22 -16.75 4.18
C PHE A 21 5.84 -17.57 5.33
N LYS A 22 6.79 -16.98 6.05
CA LYS A 22 7.44 -17.66 7.17
C LYS A 22 6.56 -17.73 8.42
N GLU A 23 5.81 -16.66 8.68
CA GLU A 23 5.04 -16.51 9.92
C GLU A 23 3.59 -16.96 9.76
N TRP A 24 3.02 -16.77 8.59
CA TRP A 24 1.62 -17.04 8.31
C TRP A 24 1.47 -17.86 7.03
N SER A 25 0.26 -18.03 6.56
CA SER A 25 -0.03 -18.79 5.36
C SER A 25 0.11 -17.94 4.10
N ILE A 26 0.33 -18.63 2.97
CA ILE A 26 0.28 -18.02 1.64
C ILE A 26 -1.05 -17.30 1.43
N GLU A 27 -2.12 -17.86 1.98
CA GLU A 27 -3.48 -17.32 1.86
C GLU A 27 -3.59 -15.91 2.40
N GLN A 28 -2.96 -15.63 3.56
CA GLN A 28 -2.99 -14.28 4.13
C GLN A 28 -2.16 -13.29 3.33
N ALA A 29 -1.03 -13.71 2.79
CA ALA A 29 -0.22 -12.85 1.93
C ALA A 29 -0.98 -12.47 0.67
N ASN A 30 -1.67 -13.42 0.05
CA ASN A 30 -2.49 -13.17 -1.14
C ASN A 30 -3.68 -12.27 -0.83
N LYS A 31 -4.26 -12.38 0.35
CA LYS A 31 -5.38 -11.55 0.77
C LYS A 31 -4.98 -10.07 0.81
N ILE A 32 -3.81 -9.77 1.35
CA ILE A 32 -3.31 -8.38 1.36
C ILE A 32 -3.17 -7.85 -0.07
N ARG A 33 -2.54 -8.64 -0.94
CA ARG A 33 -2.27 -8.21 -2.32
C ARG A 33 -3.54 -8.03 -3.15
N ILE A 34 -4.40 -9.05 -3.15
CA ILE A 34 -5.53 -9.09 -4.08
C ILE A 34 -6.72 -8.27 -3.58
N SER A 35 -7.17 -8.56 -2.35
CA SER A 35 -8.38 -7.92 -1.83
C SER A 35 -8.19 -6.44 -1.57
N SER A 36 -7.04 -6.06 -1.01
CA SER A 36 -6.80 -4.67 -0.61
C SER A 36 -6.63 -3.75 -1.81
N PHE A 37 -5.86 -4.18 -2.80
CA PHE A 37 -5.68 -3.38 -4.01
C PHE A 37 -7.01 -3.25 -4.77
N SER A 38 -7.79 -4.31 -4.81
CA SER A 38 -9.10 -4.29 -5.44
C SER A 38 -10.04 -3.30 -4.75
N GLU A 39 -10.05 -3.25 -3.43
CA GLU A 39 -10.89 -2.30 -2.70
C GLU A 39 -10.48 -0.85 -2.97
N ILE A 40 -9.18 -0.58 -3.01
CA ILE A 40 -8.68 0.77 -3.32
C ILE A 40 -9.08 1.20 -4.73
N THR A 41 -8.99 0.29 -5.71
CA THR A 41 -9.36 0.63 -7.09
C THR A 41 -10.84 0.87 -7.24
N LYS A 42 -11.67 0.16 -6.49
CA LYS A 42 -13.12 0.37 -6.51
C LYS A 42 -13.53 1.68 -5.86
N ASN A 43 -12.83 2.09 -4.81
CA ASN A 43 -13.14 3.31 -4.07
C ASN A 43 -11.84 4.02 -3.64
N PRO A 44 -11.26 4.84 -4.52
CA PRO A 44 -9.99 5.53 -4.19
C PRO A 44 -10.05 6.45 -2.99
N LYS A 45 -11.25 6.81 -2.53
CA LYS A 45 -11.43 7.69 -1.37
C LYS A 45 -11.46 6.94 -0.05
N ILE A 46 -11.33 5.60 -0.08
CA ILE A 46 -11.41 4.77 1.13
C ILE A 46 -10.25 5.02 2.09
N GLY A 47 -9.09 5.45 1.57
CA GLY A 47 -7.90 5.67 2.36
C GLY A 47 -7.95 6.94 3.19
N LYS A 48 -7.20 6.93 4.30
CA LYS A 48 -7.02 8.10 5.14
C LYS A 48 -6.06 9.08 4.47
N ASN A 49 -6.27 10.37 4.71
CA ASN A 49 -5.43 11.43 4.17
C ASN A 49 -4.09 11.50 4.93
N TYR A 50 -2.99 11.48 4.18
CA TYR A 50 -1.63 11.59 4.71
C TYR A 50 -0.88 12.76 4.08
N GLU A 51 -1.56 13.85 3.76
CA GLU A 51 -0.92 15.03 3.15
C GLU A 51 0.14 15.65 4.02
N ASN A 52 0.06 15.48 5.34
CA ASN A 52 1.10 15.93 6.26
C ASN A 52 2.43 15.21 6.05
N VAL A 53 2.43 14.06 5.40
CA VAL A 53 3.64 13.30 5.06
C VAL A 53 4.07 13.57 3.63
N SER A 54 3.12 13.56 2.68
CA SER A 54 3.41 13.82 1.28
C SER A 54 2.12 14.29 0.58
N LYS A 55 2.27 15.18 -0.39
CA LYS A 55 1.14 15.77 -1.11
C LYS A 55 0.27 14.71 -1.78
N GLU A 56 -1.02 14.83 -1.60
CA GLU A 56 -2.05 13.96 -2.20
C GLU A 56 -1.92 12.48 -1.83
N LEU A 57 -1.17 12.19 -0.76
CA LEU A 57 -0.95 10.82 -0.33
C LEU A 57 -2.13 10.33 0.51
N LYS A 58 -2.59 9.12 0.21
CA LYS A 58 -3.60 8.41 0.99
C LYS A 58 -3.05 7.08 1.45
N GLY A 59 -3.57 6.56 2.56
CA GLY A 59 -3.15 5.28 3.09
C GLY A 59 -4.35 4.43 3.49
N PHE A 60 -4.36 3.18 3.06
CA PHE A 60 -5.39 2.21 3.42
C PHE A 60 -4.78 1.13 4.30
N ARG A 61 -5.27 1.06 5.54
CA ARG A 61 -4.72 0.11 6.51
C ARG A 61 -5.30 -1.28 6.32
N VAL A 62 -4.41 -2.28 6.30
CA VAL A 62 -4.76 -3.69 6.25
C VAL A 62 -3.97 -4.41 7.34
N ASN A 63 -4.63 -4.80 8.42
CA ASN A 63 -3.99 -5.39 9.59
C ASN A 63 -2.91 -4.46 10.14
N LYS A 64 -1.65 -4.88 10.09
CA LYS A 64 -0.52 -4.09 10.61
C LYS A 64 0.20 -3.29 9.53
N HIS A 65 -0.29 -3.31 8.31
CA HIS A 65 0.35 -2.62 7.18
C HIS A 65 -0.54 -1.50 6.66
N ILE A 66 0.09 -0.51 6.04
CA ILE A 66 -0.60 0.60 5.39
C ILE A 66 -0.16 0.63 3.93
N ILE A 67 -1.13 0.59 3.03
CA ILE A 67 -0.89 0.71 1.59
C ILE A 67 -1.03 2.17 1.23
N PHE A 68 0.09 2.83 0.91
CA PHE A 68 0.09 4.23 0.50
C PHE A 68 -0.09 4.34 -1.00
N TYR A 69 -0.98 5.22 -1.41
CA TYR A 69 -1.31 5.38 -2.82
C TYR A 69 -1.68 6.81 -3.16
N ARG A 70 -1.62 7.12 -4.45
CA ARG A 70 -2.10 8.38 -5.03
C ARG A 70 -3.00 8.07 -6.19
N THR A 71 -3.96 8.96 -6.44
CA THR A 71 -4.77 8.89 -7.66
C THR A 71 -4.09 9.69 -8.76
N ASN A 72 -4.20 9.20 -9.98
CA ASN A 72 -3.59 9.82 -11.15
C ASN A 72 -4.69 10.37 -12.06
N GLU A 73 -4.35 11.41 -12.85
CA GLU A 73 -5.29 12.01 -13.80
C GLU A 73 -5.74 11.03 -14.88
N SER A 74 -4.96 9.99 -15.14
CA SER A 74 -5.27 8.97 -16.14
C SER A 74 -6.19 7.87 -15.61
N ASP A 75 -6.87 8.11 -14.50
CA ASP A 75 -7.81 7.17 -13.87
C ASP A 75 -7.18 5.86 -13.45
N TYR A 76 -5.95 5.90 -12.95
CA TYR A 76 -5.38 4.74 -12.29
C TYR A 76 -4.79 5.13 -10.93
N ILE A 77 -4.61 4.14 -10.10
CA ILE A 77 -4.08 4.27 -8.74
C ILE A 77 -2.60 3.91 -8.76
N GLU A 78 -1.76 4.79 -8.22
CA GLU A 78 -0.34 4.49 -8.04
C GLU A 78 -0.10 4.06 -6.61
N ILE A 79 0.24 2.80 -6.39
CA ILE A 79 0.62 2.27 -5.08
C ILE A 79 2.08 2.66 -4.86
N THR A 80 2.34 3.59 -3.95
CA THR A 80 3.66 4.17 -3.77
C THR A 80 4.52 3.42 -2.77
N ARG A 81 3.95 2.99 -1.65
CA ARG A 81 4.64 2.22 -0.62
C ARG A 81 3.67 1.32 0.11
N ILE A 82 4.19 0.25 0.69
CA ILE A 82 3.45 -0.63 1.60
C ILE A 82 4.32 -0.80 2.83
N LEU A 83 3.93 -0.18 3.94
CA LEU A 83 4.76 -0.10 5.13
C LEU A 83 4.03 -0.62 6.36
N HIS A 84 4.81 -1.15 7.31
CA HIS A 84 4.29 -1.55 8.61
C HIS A 84 3.90 -0.31 9.40
N ALA A 85 2.75 -0.33 10.07
CA ALA A 85 2.22 0.83 10.80
C ALA A 85 3.15 1.32 11.92
N ASN A 86 4.03 0.47 12.42
CA ASN A 86 4.97 0.83 13.49
C ASN A 86 6.23 1.52 12.99
N MET A 87 6.44 1.61 11.67
CA MET A 87 7.60 2.29 11.12
C MET A 87 7.44 3.80 11.19
N ASP A 88 8.56 4.53 11.14
CA ASP A 88 8.53 5.97 10.95
C ASP A 88 8.10 6.25 9.50
N LEU A 89 6.80 6.47 9.33
CA LEU A 89 6.20 6.57 8.00
C LEU A 89 6.76 7.73 7.21
N LYS A 90 6.94 8.87 7.85
CA LYS A 90 7.47 10.06 7.17
C LYS A 90 8.87 9.82 6.64
N LYS A 91 9.74 9.24 7.45
CA LYS A 91 11.11 8.92 7.06
C LYS A 91 11.15 7.92 5.92
N ARG A 92 10.34 6.88 5.99
CA ARG A 92 10.31 5.84 4.96
C ARG A 92 9.77 6.35 3.62
N ILE A 93 8.75 7.18 3.66
CA ILE A 93 8.14 7.70 2.45
C ILE A 93 9.02 8.72 1.75
N THR A 94 9.80 9.49 2.51
CA THR A 94 10.69 10.51 1.95
C THR A 94 12.08 9.98 1.57
N GLU A 95 12.35 8.72 1.79
CA GLU A 95 13.62 8.09 1.38
C GLU A 95 13.86 8.22 -0.12
#